data_61e037188d73cb10ac8fb3e8406165e3
#
_entry.id   61e037188d73cb10ac8fb3e8406165e3
#
_cell.length_a   1.000
_cell.length_b   1.000
_cell.length_c   1.000
_cell.angle_alpha   90.00
_cell.angle_beta   90.00
_cell.angle_gamma   90.00
#
_symmetry.space_group_name_H-M   'P 1'
#
loop_
_entity.id
_entity.type
_entity.pdbx_description
1 polymer ?
#
loop_
_entity_poly.entity_id
_entity_poly.type
_entity_poly.pdbx_seq_one_letter_code
_entity_poly.pdbx_strand_id
1 'polypeptide(L)'
;MNNNRRFTLNTNQNIIVEFTNEHIIPASGLAVVGAPLGKSDFAKKLNRMDVTKNRSQHQIKNGDIILTYIGMLCMGKPYFEAVHEMDSINFELHEGKQHCQNGTIEFLQETIRFCKKLTDQPLLVHLDSGNDSIDNIAVLIDAGCYFIIKRNLRRESKDGWFDMAKQCCKNITTPRAGKTVYVGSNWKDVCSKQFKKEFTLRTRYEITERTMDKYGQILLIPEVEVETWWTNLGATDEEIIQLYHAHGECEQFHSKIKTDMDLERLPSGKFTTNALVLELGLIAYNILRMIGQGTIGGRSPRQKRNVNRRRLHTVISNLIMMASHVTTHARQLIMGLGKSNVWRHLFADYCENSVAV
;
A
#
# COMPACT_ATOMS: atom_id res chain seq x y z
N MET A 1 31.74 -26.52 3.53
CA MET A 1 30.98 -26.19 4.74
C MET A 1 29.56 -26.76 4.57
N ASN A 2 29.26 -27.81 5.33
CA ASN A 2 27.96 -28.49 5.30
C ASN A 2 26.96 -27.67 6.14
N ASN A 3 26.33 -26.66 5.56
CA ASN A 3 25.25 -25.96 6.22
C ASN A 3 23.91 -26.58 5.82
N ASN A 4 23.63 -27.79 6.35
CA ASN A 4 22.29 -28.33 6.35
C ASN A 4 21.48 -27.56 7.43
N ARG A 5 21.11 -26.33 7.13
CA ARG A 5 20.17 -25.58 7.98
C ARG A 5 18.81 -26.22 7.85
N ARG A 6 18.20 -26.53 8.99
CA ARG A 6 16.87 -27.15 9.12
C ARG A 6 16.01 -26.22 9.97
N PHE A 7 14.81 -25.85 9.48
CA PHE A 7 13.90 -24.94 10.14
C PHE A 7 12.54 -25.59 10.34
N THR A 8 11.89 -25.30 11.45
CA THR A 8 10.52 -25.74 11.70
C THR A 8 9.57 -24.53 11.58
N LEU A 9 8.62 -24.60 10.66
CA LEU A 9 7.54 -23.63 10.53
C LEU A 9 6.30 -24.15 11.24
N ASN A 10 5.84 -23.42 12.25
CA ASN A 10 4.62 -23.74 12.98
C ASN A 10 3.41 -23.19 12.19
N THR A 11 2.79 -24.10 11.44
CA THR A 11 1.51 -23.87 10.74
C THR A 11 0.46 -24.77 11.37
N ASN A 12 -0.66 -25.02 10.71
CA ASN A 12 -1.62 -26.05 11.11
C ASN A 12 -0.99 -27.46 11.12
N GLN A 13 0.17 -27.63 10.47
CA GLN A 13 1.06 -28.80 10.52
C GLN A 13 2.48 -28.31 10.77
N ASN A 14 3.28 -29.06 11.55
CA ASN A 14 4.70 -28.77 11.72
C ASN A 14 5.44 -29.06 10.42
N ILE A 15 5.97 -28.03 9.75
CA ILE A 15 6.71 -28.13 8.50
C ILE A 15 8.20 -27.95 8.79
N ILE A 16 9.01 -28.93 8.42
CA ILE A 16 10.47 -28.82 8.44
C ILE A 16 10.97 -28.44 7.06
N VAL A 17 11.74 -27.36 7.00
CA VAL A 17 12.39 -26.87 5.76
C VAL A 17 13.86 -27.26 5.81
N GLU A 18 14.35 -27.94 4.77
CA GLU A 18 15.77 -28.29 4.61
C GLU A 18 16.26 -28.08 3.17
N PHE A 19 17.58 -28.01 2.97
CA PHE A 19 18.17 -27.80 1.64
C PHE A 19 18.78 -29.11 1.12
N THR A 20 18.33 -29.55 -0.06
CA THR A 20 18.79 -30.77 -0.73
C THR A 20 19.47 -30.48 -2.07
N ASN A 21 20.07 -31.50 -2.72
CA ASN A 21 20.67 -31.40 -4.06
C ASN A 21 19.72 -31.86 -5.18
N GLU A 22 18.47 -32.16 -4.89
CA GLU A 22 17.52 -32.77 -5.82
C GLU A 22 16.82 -31.74 -6.74
N HIS A 23 16.34 -32.19 -7.91
CA HIS A 23 15.51 -31.41 -8.83
C HIS A 23 14.05 -31.37 -8.36
N ILE A 24 13.41 -30.19 -8.35
CA ILE A 24 12.18 -29.99 -7.58
C ILE A 24 11.16 -29.07 -8.25
N ILE A 25 9.90 -29.12 -7.82
CA ILE A 25 8.68 -28.49 -8.34
C ILE A 25 8.32 -27.15 -7.65
N PRO A 26 7.66 -26.14 -8.31
CA PRO A 26 7.56 -24.75 -7.84
C PRO A 26 6.49 -24.47 -6.76
N ALA A 27 6.60 -23.28 -6.10
CA ALA A 27 5.68 -22.65 -5.15
C ALA A 27 5.78 -23.09 -3.67
N SER A 28 6.91 -23.59 -3.23
CA SER A 28 7.10 -24.04 -1.84
C SER A 28 7.21 -22.91 -0.81
N GLY A 29 7.48 -21.67 -1.26
CA GLY A 29 7.45 -20.48 -0.42
C GLY A 29 6.08 -20.16 0.18
N LEU A 30 5.01 -20.81 -0.27
CA LEU A 30 3.68 -20.72 0.37
C LEU A 30 3.69 -21.19 1.83
N ALA A 31 4.63 -22.02 2.23
CA ALA A 31 4.81 -22.39 3.64
C ALA A 31 5.11 -21.18 4.51
N VAL A 32 5.87 -20.22 3.98
CA VAL A 32 6.18 -18.95 4.67
C VAL A 32 4.97 -18.02 4.76
N VAL A 33 4.09 -18.03 3.75
CA VAL A 33 2.78 -17.35 3.79
C VAL A 33 1.88 -17.94 4.89
N GLY A 34 1.89 -19.25 5.04
CA GLY A 34 1.10 -19.93 6.05
C GLY A 34 1.53 -19.68 7.50
N ALA A 35 2.80 -19.30 7.74
CA ALA A 35 3.32 -19.13 9.09
C ALA A 35 2.60 -18.04 9.90
N PRO A 36 2.44 -16.79 9.45
CA PRO A 36 1.68 -15.77 10.18
C PRO A 36 0.19 -16.11 10.29
N LEU A 37 -0.39 -16.74 9.28
CA LEU A 37 -1.79 -17.16 9.30
C LEU A 37 -2.04 -18.30 10.30
N GLY A 38 -1.09 -19.23 10.45
CA GLY A 38 -1.16 -20.35 11.39
C GLY A 38 -1.00 -19.91 12.85
N LYS A 39 -0.21 -18.85 13.12
CA LYS A 39 -0.08 -18.27 14.48
C LYS A 39 -1.35 -17.50 14.89
N SER A 40 -2.17 -17.06 13.94
CA SER A 40 -3.41 -16.33 14.20
C SER A 40 -4.61 -17.28 14.34
N ASP A 41 -5.67 -16.84 15.05
CA ASP A 41 -6.95 -17.56 15.08
C ASP A 41 -7.79 -17.34 13.80
N PHE A 42 -7.19 -16.81 12.74
CA PHE A 42 -7.88 -16.41 11.51
C PHE A 42 -8.67 -17.57 10.88
N ALA A 43 -8.01 -18.71 10.65
CA ALA A 43 -8.67 -19.90 10.10
C ALA A 43 -9.82 -20.42 11.00
N LYS A 44 -9.63 -20.37 12.33
CA LYS A 44 -10.68 -20.77 13.29
C LYS A 44 -11.86 -19.81 13.25
N LYS A 45 -11.61 -18.50 13.15
CA LYS A 45 -12.67 -17.49 13.00
C LYS A 45 -13.45 -17.69 11.70
N LEU A 46 -12.76 -17.90 10.57
CA LEU A 46 -13.39 -18.17 9.27
C LEU A 46 -14.26 -19.43 9.28
N ASN A 47 -13.80 -20.51 9.96
CA ASN A 47 -14.58 -21.75 10.07
C ASN A 47 -15.84 -21.61 10.93
N ARG A 48 -15.90 -20.60 11.80
CA ARG A 48 -17.09 -20.26 12.61
C ARG A 48 -18.10 -19.38 11.87
N MET A 49 -17.67 -18.74 10.77
CA MET A 49 -18.56 -17.88 9.97
C MET A 49 -19.53 -18.76 9.16
N ASP A 50 -20.81 -18.45 9.24
CA ASP A 50 -21.87 -19.18 8.52
C ASP A 50 -22.04 -18.57 7.12
N VAL A 51 -21.11 -18.94 6.21
CA VAL A 51 -21.08 -18.39 4.83
C VAL A 51 -22.06 -19.13 3.91
N THR A 52 -22.43 -20.37 4.25
CA THR A 52 -23.33 -21.20 3.43
C THR A 52 -24.45 -21.79 4.28
N LYS A 53 -25.71 -21.56 3.87
CA LYS A 53 -26.91 -22.04 4.58
C LYS A 53 -27.08 -23.57 4.58
N ASN A 54 -26.39 -24.31 3.70
CA ASN A 54 -26.49 -25.77 3.58
C ASN A 54 -25.12 -26.41 3.74
N ARG A 55 -24.79 -26.88 4.93
CA ARG A 55 -23.55 -27.65 5.19
C ARG A 55 -23.82 -29.14 5.02
N SER A 56 -23.19 -29.77 4.03
CA SER A 56 -23.06 -31.25 4.00
C SER A 56 -21.88 -31.66 4.89
N GLN A 57 -21.92 -32.90 5.44
CA GLN A 57 -20.82 -33.44 6.26
C GLN A 57 -19.48 -33.57 5.52
N HIS A 58 -19.51 -33.51 4.18
CA HIS A 58 -18.33 -33.62 3.31
C HIS A 58 -17.85 -32.27 2.72
N GLN A 59 -18.34 -31.14 3.25
CA GLN A 59 -17.98 -29.83 2.73
C GLN A 59 -16.57 -29.40 3.22
N ILE A 60 -15.75 -28.86 2.31
CA ILE A 60 -14.47 -28.23 2.65
C ILE A 60 -14.74 -27.06 3.60
N LYS A 61 -13.93 -26.92 4.65
CA LYS A 61 -14.07 -25.83 5.63
C LYS A 61 -13.86 -24.48 4.98
N ASN A 62 -14.62 -23.46 5.36
CA ASN A 62 -14.50 -22.10 4.82
C ASN A 62 -13.08 -21.53 4.97
N GLY A 63 -12.43 -21.81 6.12
CA GLY A 63 -11.04 -21.41 6.35
C GLY A 63 -10.06 -22.01 5.33
N ASP A 64 -10.24 -23.28 4.97
CA ASP A 64 -9.35 -23.95 4.01
C ASP A 64 -9.52 -23.37 2.60
N ILE A 65 -10.76 -23.06 2.19
CA ILE A 65 -11.05 -22.42 0.90
C ILE A 65 -10.39 -21.03 0.85
N ILE A 66 -10.60 -20.21 1.88
CA ILE A 66 -10.09 -18.84 1.94
C ILE A 66 -8.58 -18.81 2.02
N LEU A 67 -7.96 -19.67 2.85
CA LEU A 67 -6.51 -19.79 2.95
C LEU A 67 -5.88 -20.26 1.64
N THR A 68 -6.52 -21.19 0.93
CA THR A 68 -6.07 -21.62 -0.41
C THR A 68 -6.12 -20.45 -1.40
N TYR A 69 -7.19 -19.65 -1.35
CA TYR A 69 -7.33 -18.49 -2.24
C TYR A 69 -6.28 -17.40 -1.93
N ILE A 70 -6.04 -17.10 -0.65
CA ILE A 70 -4.94 -16.20 -0.24
C ILE A 70 -3.59 -16.74 -0.76
N GLY A 71 -3.33 -18.05 -0.64
CA GLY A 71 -2.13 -18.67 -1.19
C GLY A 71 -2.02 -18.50 -2.71
N MET A 72 -3.10 -18.65 -3.46
CA MET A 72 -3.14 -18.39 -4.91
C MET A 72 -2.81 -16.93 -5.24
N LEU A 73 -3.35 -15.97 -4.50
CA LEU A 73 -3.04 -14.55 -4.66
C LEU A 73 -1.58 -14.24 -4.34
N CYS A 74 -1.01 -14.90 -3.33
CA CYS A 74 0.42 -14.79 -3.00
C CYS A 74 1.35 -15.43 -4.06
N MET A 75 0.85 -16.30 -4.91
CA MET A 75 1.61 -16.82 -6.05
C MET A 75 1.62 -15.87 -7.24
N GLY A 76 0.81 -14.81 -7.24
CA GLY A 76 0.71 -13.83 -8.31
C GLY A 76 0.44 -14.48 -9.67
N LYS A 77 -0.78 -14.70 -10.04
CA LYS A 77 -1.10 -15.08 -11.43
C LYS A 77 -1.10 -13.82 -12.30
N PRO A 78 -0.61 -13.88 -13.51
CA PRO A 78 0.75 -13.52 -13.89
C PRO A 78 0.86 -12.02 -14.13
N TYR A 79 2.00 -11.47 -13.81
CA TYR A 79 2.53 -10.13 -14.11
C TYR A 79 2.26 -9.03 -13.07
N PHE A 80 3.37 -8.41 -12.67
CA PHE A 80 3.54 -6.99 -12.35
C PHE A 80 4.50 -6.63 -11.20
N GLU A 81 5.11 -5.45 -11.30
CA GLU A 81 6.19 -4.98 -10.46
C GLU A 81 5.81 -3.90 -9.43
N ALA A 82 6.35 -4.05 -8.33
CA ALA A 82 6.86 -3.21 -7.22
C ALA A 82 6.03 -2.10 -6.57
N VAL A 83 6.09 -1.83 -5.26
CA VAL A 83 6.24 -0.54 -4.55
C VAL A 83 6.34 -0.53 -3.05
N HIS A 84 6.81 0.61 -2.55
CA HIS A 84 7.11 1.19 -1.24
C HIS A 84 6.40 0.67 0.04
N GLU A 85 6.98 1.08 1.19
CA GLU A 85 6.68 0.74 2.57
C GLU A 85 5.30 1.23 3.04
N MET A 86 4.24 0.60 2.56
CA MET A 86 2.91 0.90 3.06
C MET A 86 2.11 -0.39 3.16
N ASP A 87 1.74 -0.77 4.38
CA ASP A 87 0.75 -1.78 4.61
C ASP A 87 -0.64 -1.17 4.39
N SER A 88 -1.51 -1.89 3.72
CA SER A 88 -2.88 -1.43 3.51
C SER A 88 -3.74 -1.83 4.71
N ILE A 89 -4.44 -0.87 5.30
CA ILE A 89 -5.21 -1.04 6.54
C ILE A 89 -6.69 -1.21 6.24
N ASN A 90 -7.17 -0.55 5.20
CA ASN A 90 -8.58 -0.60 4.80
C ASN A 90 -8.71 -0.47 3.27
N PHE A 91 -9.77 -1.05 2.73
CA PHE A 91 -10.06 -1.03 1.30
C PHE A 91 -11.57 -1.06 1.07
N GLU A 92 -12.04 -0.31 0.09
CA GLU A 92 -13.45 -0.32 -0.33
C GLU A 92 -13.56 -0.37 -1.86
N LEU A 93 -14.46 -1.21 -2.36
CA LEU A 93 -14.79 -1.28 -3.78
C LEU A 93 -16.02 -0.41 -4.04
N HIS A 94 -15.90 0.51 -5.00
CA HIS A 94 -17.02 1.32 -5.47
C HIS A 94 -17.52 0.88 -6.84
N GLU A 95 -18.79 1.07 -7.11
CA GLU A 95 -19.34 0.92 -8.47
C GLU A 95 -18.74 2.00 -9.38
N GLY A 96 -18.40 1.64 -10.64
CA GLY A 96 -17.69 2.53 -11.56
C GLY A 96 -18.40 3.86 -11.90
N LYS A 97 -19.68 3.99 -11.55
CA LYS A 97 -20.47 5.23 -11.72
C LYS A 97 -20.53 6.08 -10.44
N GLN A 98 -20.04 5.57 -9.31
CA GLN A 98 -20.10 6.25 -8.03
C GLN A 98 -19.08 7.38 -7.97
N HIS A 99 -19.51 8.56 -7.48
CA HIS A 99 -18.60 9.67 -7.25
C HIS A 99 -17.62 9.33 -6.12
N CYS A 100 -16.34 9.66 -6.27
CA CYS A 100 -15.28 9.30 -5.32
C CYS A 100 -15.53 9.78 -3.87
N GLN A 101 -16.33 10.82 -3.65
CA GLN A 101 -16.66 11.33 -2.32
C GLN A 101 -17.82 10.60 -1.62
N ASN A 102 -18.54 9.73 -2.34
CA ASN A 102 -19.62 8.97 -1.70
C ASN A 102 -19.04 7.89 -0.79
N GLY A 103 -19.41 7.89 0.48
CA GLY A 103 -18.88 6.95 1.48
C GLY A 103 -17.52 7.34 2.08
N THR A 104 -16.87 8.40 1.60
CA THR A 104 -15.54 8.79 2.09
C THR A 104 -15.52 9.11 3.58
N ILE A 105 -16.57 9.70 4.12
CA ILE A 105 -16.68 10.04 5.55
C ILE A 105 -16.64 8.79 6.40
N GLU A 106 -17.47 7.81 6.09
CA GLU A 106 -17.58 6.52 6.79
C GLU A 106 -16.27 5.74 6.66
N PHE A 107 -15.71 5.71 5.47
CA PHE A 107 -14.41 5.07 5.18
C PHE A 107 -13.27 5.71 6.00
N LEU A 108 -13.18 7.04 6.06
CA LEU A 108 -12.19 7.76 6.87
C LEU A 108 -12.35 7.44 8.36
N GLN A 109 -13.58 7.50 8.88
CA GLN A 109 -13.87 7.21 10.28
C GLN A 109 -13.45 5.77 10.64
N GLU A 110 -13.78 4.80 9.80
CA GLU A 110 -13.39 3.41 9.99
C GLU A 110 -11.88 3.20 9.92
N THR A 111 -11.23 3.77 8.89
CA THR A 111 -9.78 3.70 8.71
C THR A 111 -9.03 4.30 9.90
N ILE A 112 -9.44 5.49 10.37
CA ILE A 112 -8.86 6.12 11.55
C ILE A 112 -9.04 5.24 12.80
N ARG A 113 -10.21 4.61 12.95
CA ARG A 113 -10.48 3.68 14.05
C ARG A 113 -9.55 2.48 14.02
N PHE A 114 -9.23 1.94 12.82
CA PHE A 114 -8.26 0.86 12.68
C PHE A 114 -6.83 1.32 12.98
N CYS A 115 -6.41 2.47 12.45
CA CYS A 115 -5.10 3.04 12.73
C CYS A 115 -4.87 3.25 14.23
N LYS A 116 -5.85 3.81 14.95
CA LYS A 116 -5.78 4.04 16.40
C LYS A 116 -5.75 2.76 17.24
N LYS A 117 -6.06 1.60 16.67
CA LYS A 117 -5.84 0.30 17.33
C LYS A 117 -4.42 -0.23 17.14
N LEU A 118 -3.72 0.25 16.11
CA LEU A 118 -2.36 -0.18 15.75
C LEU A 118 -1.28 0.70 16.38
N THR A 119 -1.59 1.99 16.60
CA THR A 119 -0.62 2.96 17.13
C THR A 119 -1.30 4.07 17.91
N ASP A 120 -0.61 4.54 18.97
CA ASP A 120 -0.97 5.74 19.72
C ASP A 120 -0.28 7.01 19.18
N GLN A 121 0.51 6.88 18.11
CA GLN A 121 1.20 8.00 17.48
C GLN A 121 0.21 8.92 16.75
N PRO A 122 0.53 10.23 16.61
CA PRO A 122 -0.27 11.14 15.82
C PRO A 122 -0.40 10.65 14.37
N LEU A 123 -1.61 10.70 13.83
CA LEU A 123 -1.89 10.30 12.45
C LEU A 123 -1.81 11.50 11.51
N LEU A 124 -1.11 11.34 10.39
CA LEU A 124 -1.11 12.28 9.28
C LEU A 124 -1.86 11.66 8.09
N VAL A 125 -2.91 12.32 7.62
CA VAL A 125 -3.75 11.85 6.53
C VAL A 125 -3.48 12.69 5.28
N HIS A 126 -3.12 12.02 4.19
CA HIS A 126 -2.96 12.64 2.88
C HIS A 126 -4.14 12.25 1.97
N LEU A 127 -4.77 13.23 1.34
CA LEU A 127 -5.86 12.99 0.39
C LEU A 127 -5.59 13.75 -0.92
N ASP A 128 -6.03 13.14 -2.01
CA ASP A 128 -6.00 13.75 -3.34
C ASP A 128 -7.14 14.78 -3.52
N SER A 129 -7.14 15.46 -4.66
CA SER A 129 -8.14 16.47 -4.99
C SER A 129 -9.55 15.91 -5.24
N GLY A 130 -9.68 14.61 -5.47
CA GLY A 130 -10.97 13.93 -5.55
C GLY A 130 -11.70 13.93 -4.20
N ASN A 131 -10.95 13.97 -3.10
CA ASN A 131 -11.45 13.97 -1.73
C ASN A 131 -11.43 15.36 -1.07
N ASP A 132 -11.26 16.44 -1.85
CA ASP A 132 -11.36 17.82 -1.38
C ASP A 132 -12.79 18.16 -0.92
N SER A 133 -13.06 17.94 0.36
CA SER A 133 -14.33 18.24 1.01
C SER A 133 -14.08 18.80 2.41
N ILE A 134 -14.81 19.87 2.76
CA ILE A 134 -14.75 20.43 4.12
C ILE A 134 -15.37 19.47 5.13
N ASP A 135 -16.29 18.61 4.70
CA ASP A 135 -16.86 17.58 5.55
C ASP A 135 -15.84 16.50 5.90
N ASN A 136 -14.97 16.10 4.97
CA ASN A 136 -13.83 15.21 5.26
C ASN A 136 -12.85 15.86 6.24
N ILE A 137 -12.55 17.16 6.06
CA ILE A 137 -11.68 17.92 6.97
C ILE A 137 -12.28 17.96 8.38
N ALA A 138 -13.59 18.16 8.50
CA ALA A 138 -14.28 18.16 9.79
C ALA A 138 -14.07 16.82 10.55
N VAL A 139 -14.21 15.70 9.83
CA VAL A 139 -13.95 14.36 10.40
C VAL A 139 -12.52 14.23 10.91
N LEU A 140 -11.53 14.69 10.12
CA LEU A 140 -10.11 14.61 10.49
C LEU A 140 -9.79 15.47 11.71
N ILE A 141 -10.34 16.68 11.79
CA ILE A 141 -10.17 17.57 12.94
C ILE A 141 -10.81 16.96 14.19
N ASP A 142 -12.04 16.46 14.10
CA ASP A 142 -12.75 15.82 15.19
C ASP A 142 -12.02 14.56 15.71
N ALA A 143 -11.36 13.84 14.80
CA ALA A 143 -10.55 12.69 15.16
C ALA A 143 -9.15 13.05 15.72
N GLY A 144 -8.77 14.33 15.72
CA GLY A 144 -7.44 14.80 16.16
C GLY A 144 -6.31 14.38 15.20
N CYS A 145 -6.62 14.24 13.91
CA CYS A 145 -5.64 13.89 12.90
C CYS A 145 -5.01 15.14 12.28
N TYR A 146 -3.72 15.04 11.94
CA TYR A 146 -3.11 15.96 11.00
C TYR A 146 -3.50 15.59 9.57
N PHE A 147 -3.51 16.57 8.66
CA PHE A 147 -3.84 16.30 7.27
C PHE A 147 -3.12 17.22 6.28
N ILE A 148 -2.94 16.72 5.06
CA ILE A 148 -2.60 17.46 3.85
C ILE A 148 -3.54 16.99 2.76
N ILE A 149 -4.42 17.85 2.26
CA ILE A 149 -5.42 17.52 1.24
C ILE A 149 -5.21 18.43 0.04
N LYS A 150 -4.94 17.84 -1.13
CA LYS A 150 -4.85 18.62 -2.38
C LYS A 150 -6.21 19.21 -2.70
N ARG A 151 -6.24 20.52 -2.94
CA ARG A 151 -7.48 21.22 -3.27
C ARG A 151 -7.81 21.07 -4.75
N ASN A 152 -9.09 21.02 -5.04
CA ASN A 152 -9.63 21.27 -6.35
C ASN A 152 -10.03 22.75 -6.45
N LEU A 153 -9.42 23.51 -7.35
CA LEU A 153 -9.70 24.94 -7.51
C LEU A 153 -11.15 25.23 -7.90
N ARG A 154 -11.82 24.26 -8.53
CA ARG A 154 -13.22 24.37 -8.97
C ARG A 154 -13.46 25.62 -9.81
N ARG A 155 -14.05 26.66 -9.21
CA ARG A 155 -14.38 27.94 -9.85
C ARG A 155 -13.37 29.05 -9.55
N GLU A 156 -12.33 28.77 -8.78
CA GLU A 156 -11.27 29.73 -8.47
C GLU A 156 -10.39 29.94 -9.72
N SER A 157 -10.13 31.22 -10.08
CA SER A 157 -9.32 31.53 -11.25
C SER A 157 -7.83 31.31 -10.99
N LYS A 158 -7.15 30.65 -11.93
CA LYS A 158 -5.69 30.48 -11.87
C LYS A 158 -4.98 31.86 -11.97
N ASP A 159 -5.50 32.74 -12.78
CA ASP A 159 -4.94 34.10 -12.94
C ASP A 159 -5.07 34.90 -11.64
N GLY A 160 -6.21 34.78 -10.94
CA GLY A 160 -6.40 35.42 -9.64
C GLY A 160 -5.42 34.91 -8.58
N TRP A 161 -5.12 33.59 -8.58
CA TRP A 161 -4.09 33.02 -7.71
C TRP A 161 -2.68 33.51 -8.06
N PHE A 162 -2.40 33.63 -9.35
CA PHE A 162 -1.11 34.11 -9.85
C PHE A 162 -0.88 35.59 -9.55
N ASP A 163 -1.88 36.43 -9.77
CA ASP A 163 -1.82 37.86 -9.45
C ASP A 163 -1.62 38.08 -7.93
N MET A 164 -2.34 37.34 -7.11
CA MET A 164 -2.16 37.36 -5.68
C MET A 164 -0.73 36.96 -5.28
N ALA A 165 -0.20 35.86 -5.88
CA ALA A 165 1.15 35.43 -5.58
C ALA A 165 2.20 36.47 -5.98
N LYS A 166 2.07 37.13 -7.15
CA LYS A 166 2.97 38.19 -7.58
C LYS A 166 2.99 39.40 -6.61
N GLN A 167 1.85 39.68 -6.00
CA GLN A 167 1.73 40.81 -5.08
C GLN A 167 2.20 40.51 -3.65
N CYS A 168 1.92 39.30 -3.17
CA CYS A 168 2.04 38.97 -1.73
C CYS A 168 3.10 37.93 -1.41
N CYS A 169 3.57 37.15 -2.40
CA CYS A 169 4.50 36.04 -2.14
C CYS A 169 5.90 36.56 -1.83
N LYS A 170 6.48 36.10 -0.74
CA LYS A 170 7.86 36.43 -0.34
C LYS A 170 8.85 35.33 -0.75
N ASN A 171 8.39 34.14 -0.95
CA ASN A 171 9.23 32.98 -1.29
C ASN A 171 9.09 32.69 -2.80
N ILE A 172 10.03 33.22 -3.56
CA ILE A 172 10.07 33.10 -5.01
C ILE A 172 11.40 32.49 -5.41
N THR A 173 11.34 31.40 -6.17
CA THR A 173 12.51 30.69 -6.66
C THR A 173 12.49 30.56 -8.17
N THR A 174 13.67 30.51 -8.78
CA THR A 174 13.83 30.32 -10.24
C THR A 174 14.72 29.08 -10.46
N PRO A 175 14.17 27.85 -10.40
CA PRO A 175 14.96 26.63 -10.49
C PRO A 175 15.71 26.45 -11.81
N ARG A 176 15.20 27.06 -12.89
CA ARG A 176 15.84 27.11 -14.21
C ARG A 176 15.36 28.32 -14.99
N ALA A 177 16.08 28.68 -16.06
CA ALA A 177 15.64 29.73 -16.96
C ALA A 177 14.21 29.47 -17.46
N GLY A 178 13.37 30.51 -17.44
CA GLY A 178 11.98 30.44 -17.87
C GLY A 178 11.03 29.65 -16.93
N LYS A 179 11.45 29.31 -15.71
CA LYS A 179 10.57 28.76 -14.69
C LYS A 179 10.69 29.53 -13.39
N THR A 180 9.60 30.14 -12.94
CA THR A 180 9.50 30.81 -11.64
C THR A 180 8.47 30.10 -10.78
N VAL A 181 8.79 29.86 -9.52
CA VAL A 181 7.93 29.17 -8.56
C VAL A 181 7.67 30.10 -7.37
N TYR A 182 6.40 30.28 -7.04
CA TYR A 182 5.91 31.09 -5.94
C TYR A 182 5.33 30.13 -4.88
N VAL A 183 5.86 30.15 -3.66
CA VAL A 183 5.41 29.30 -2.56
C VAL A 183 4.92 30.16 -1.41
N GLY A 184 3.72 29.87 -0.91
CA GLY A 184 3.16 30.63 0.19
C GLY A 184 1.89 30.03 0.78
N SER A 185 1.24 30.84 1.64
CA SER A 185 0.01 30.39 2.31
C SER A 185 -0.96 31.54 2.55
N ASN A 186 -2.25 31.16 2.61
CA ASN A 186 -3.38 32.03 2.96
C ASN A 186 -4.25 31.36 4.01
N TRP A 187 -5.03 32.16 4.74
CA TRP A 187 -6.09 31.67 5.60
C TRP A 187 -7.43 31.82 4.90
N LYS A 188 -8.30 30.83 5.12
CA LYS A 188 -9.64 30.82 4.53
C LYS A 188 -10.66 30.30 5.54
N ASP A 189 -11.75 31.05 5.70
CA ASP A 189 -12.89 30.62 6.49
C ASP A 189 -13.76 29.69 5.64
N VAL A 190 -14.11 28.55 6.19
CA VAL A 190 -14.91 27.52 5.52
C VAL A 190 -15.91 26.91 6.49
N CYS A 191 -17.03 26.44 5.96
CA CYS A 191 -18.08 25.80 6.75
C CYS A 191 -18.38 24.40 6.22
N SER A 192 -18.37 23.42 7.13
CA SER A 192 -18.88 22.08 6.85
C SER A 192 -20.39 22.13 6.80
N LYS A 193 -20.97 21.73 5.68
CA LYS A 193 -22.43 21.70 5.50
C LYS A 193 -23.08 20.57 6.27
N GLN A 194 -22.44 19.40 6.32
CA GLN A 194 -22.96 18.20 6.99
C GLN A 194 -22.90 18.34 8.51
N PHE A 195 -21.77 18.86 9.04
CA PHE A 195 -21.55 18.97 10.50
C PHE A 195 -21.91 20.36 11.05
N LYS A 196 -22.23 21.34 10.21
CA LYS A 196 -22.56 22.74 10.59
C LYS A 196 -21.47 23.37 11.46
N LYS A 197 -20.20 23.11 11.11
CA LYS A 197 -19.01 23.60 11.82
C LYS A 197 -18.25 24.57 10.94
N GLU A 198 -17.79 25.66 11.54
CA GLU A 198 -16.95 26.65 10.88
C GLU A 198 -15.48 26.43 11.27
N PHE A 199 -14.60 26.62 10.31
CA PHE A 199 -13.16 26.47 10.48
C PHE A 199 -12.43 27.60 9.77
N THR A 200 -11.37 28.11 10.38
CA THR A 200 -10.36 28.94 9.70
C THR A 200 -9.19 28.02 9.35
N LEU A 201 -9.04 27.68 8.07
CA LEU A 201 -8.05 26.75 7.59
C LEU A 201 -6.91 27.46 6.84
N ARG A 202 -5.70 26.95 7.04
CA ARG A 202 -4.53 27.41 6.30
C ARG A 202 -4.47 26.68 4.96
N THR A 203 -4.48 27.46 3.86
CA THR A 203 -4.25 26.96 2.50
C THR A 203 -2.81 27.23 2.14
N ARG A 204 -2.07 26.19 1.72
CA ARG A 204 -0.74 26.31 1.10
C ARG A 204 -0.90 26.37 -0.40
N TYR A 205 0.01 27.05 -1.10
CA TYR A 205 0.02 27.08 -2.55
C TYR A 205 1.44 27.03 -3.11
N GLU A 206 1.55 26.38 -4.26
CA GLU A 206 2.69 26.46 -5.18
C GLU A 206 2.16 26.89 -6.54
N ILE A 207 2.71 27.98 -7.06
CA ILE A 207 2.34 28.50 -8.37
C ILE A 207 3.59 28.51 -9.23
N THR A 208 3.53 27.79 -10.34
CA THR A 208 4.63 27.70 -11.30
C THR A 208 4.28 28.49 -12.56
N GLU A 209 5.09 29.51 -12.88
CA GLU A 209 5.06 30.20 -14.15
C GLU A 209 6.15 29.65 -15.06
N ARG A 210 5.79 29.28 -16.28
CA ARG A 210 6.73 28.83 -17.32
C ARG A 210 6.64 29.78 -18.52
N THR A 211 7.76 30.45 -18.84
CA THR A 211 7.91 31.27 -20.03
C THR A 211 8.71 30.60 -21.12
N MET A 212 9.33 29.43 -20.79
CA MET A 212 10.05 28.57 -21.72
C MET A 212 9.64 27.12 -21.52
N ASP A 213 9.61 26.37 -22.61
CA ASP A 213 9.38 24.90 -22.58
C ASP A 213 10.62 24.14 -22.07
N LYS A 214 10.53 22.82 -22.07
CA LYS A 214 11.63 21.93 -21.66
C LYS A 214 12.81 21.91 -22.64
N TYR A 215 12.65 22.43 -23.85
CA TYR A 215 13.67 22.51 -24.89
C TYR A 215 14.31 23.89 -24.98
N GLY A 216 13.90 24.85 -24.15
CA GLY A 216 14.42 26.23 -24.14
C GLY A 216 13.72 27.18 -25.12
N GLN A 217 12.62 26.74 -25.75
CA GLN A 217 11.85 27.59 -26.65
C GLN A 217 10.94 28.52 -25.82
N ILE A 218 10.92 29.80 -26.15
CA ILE A 218 10.07 30.83 -25.52
C ILE A 218 8.61 30.53 -25.86
N LEU A 219 7.76 30.46 -24.85
CA LEU A 219 6.31 30.29 -25.00
C LEU A 219 5.68 31.63 -25.39
N LEU A 220 4.78 31.62 -26.37
CA LEU A 220 4.04 32.80 -26.79
C LEU A 220 3.14 33.34 -25.65
N ILE A 221 2.57 32.44 -24.88
CA ILE A 221 1.77 32.75 -23.70
C ILE A 221 2.40 31.95 -22.53
N PRO A 222 2.77 32.61 -21.42
CA PRO A 222 3.26 31.92 -20.24
C PRO A 222 2.26 30.89 -19.72
N GLU A 223 2.76 29.70 -19.38
CA GLU A 223 1.96 28.65 -18.77
C GLU A 223 1.96 28.83 -17.24
N VAL A 224 0.76 28.90 -16.65
CA VAL A 224 0.60 29.02 -15.20
C VAL A 224 -0.06 27.76 -14.65
N GLU A 225 0.64 27.11 -13.73
CA GLU A 225 0.15 25.97 -12.97
C GLU A 225 -0.06 26.39 -11.52
N VAL A 226 -1.21 26.06 -10.94
CA VAL A 226 -1.57 26.40 -9.56
C VAL A 226 -1.92 25.14 -8.83
N GLU A 227 -1.16 24.82 -7.80
CA GLU A 227 -1.46 23.76 -6.87
C GLU A 227 -1.71 24.33 -5.47
N THR A 228 -2.71 23.80 -4.80
CA THR A 228 -3.11 24.27 -3.46
C THR A 228 -3.49 23.11 -2.54
N TRP A 229 -3.25 23.29 -1.23
CA TRP A 229 -3.50 22.25 -0.23
C TRP A 229 -4.12 22.83 1.03
N TRP A 230 -5.09 22.11 1.61
CA TRP A 230 -5.54 22.31 2.99
C TRP A 230 -4.60 21.59 3.93
N THR A 231 -4.27 22.21 5.07
CA THR A 231 -3.50 21.56 6.13
C THR A 231 -3.71 22.22 7.48
N ASN A 232 -3.60 21.45 8.55
CA ASN A 232 -3.53 21.93 9.94
C ASN A 232 -2.11 21.77 10.53
N LEU A 233 -1.12 21.34 9.72
CA LEU A 233 0.27 21.23 10.17
C LEU A 233 0.92 22.60 10.35
N GLY A 234 1.73 22.73 11.41
CA GLY A 234 2.50 23.93 11.74
C GLY A 234 3.83 24.09 11.01
N ALA A 235 4.18 23.16 10.09
CA ALA A 235 5.43 23.18 9.34
C ALA A 235 5.48 24.34 8.31
N THR A 236 6.65 24.59 7.70
CA THR A 236 6.83 25.60 6.65
C THR A 236 6.04 25.24 5.38
N ASP A 237 5.86 26.19 4.48
CA ASP A 237 5.09 25.99 3.26
C ASP A 237 5.80 24.97 2.36
N GLU A 238 7.13 25.03 2.27
CA GLU A 238 7.96 24.11 1.51
C GLU A 238 7.93 22.68 2.05
N GLU A 239 8.05 22.54 3.38
CA GLU A 239 7.99 21.21 4.01
C GLU A 239 6.66 20.52 3.76
N ILE A 240 5.54 21.26 3.84
CA ILE A 240 4.21 20.71 3.54
C ILE A 240 4.10 20.24 2.10
N ILE A 241 4.58 21.05 1.15
CA ILE A 241 4.55 20.74 -0.28
C ILE A 241 5.45 19.51 -0.55
N GLN A 242 6.64 19.47 0.02
CA GLN A 242 7.54 18.32 -0.09
C GLN A 242 6.94 17.04 0.51
N LEU A 243 6.31 17.13 1.69
CA LEU A 243 5.60 16.01 2.29
C LEU A 243 4.47 15.49 1.40
N TYR A 244 3.72 16.40 0.76
CA TYR A 244 2.67 15.99 -0.17
C TYR A 244 3.25 15.31 -1.43
N HIS A 245 4.30 15.87 -2.03
CA HIS A 245 4.93 15.28 -3.22
C HIS A 245 5.59 13.93 -2.92
N ALA A 246 6.16 13.74 -1.73
CA ALA A 246 6.67 12.45 -1.28
C ALA A 246 5.55 11.37 -1.20
N HIS A 247 4.28 11.79 -0.99
CA HIS A 247 3.13 10.90 -1.03
C HIS A 247 2.75 10.43 -2.45
N GLY A 248 3.21 11.06 -3.51
CA GLY A 248 3.00 10.63 -4.92
C GLY A 248 3.45 9.19 -5.21
N GLU A 249 4.22 8.60 -4.30
CA GLU A 249 4.53 7.17 -4.30
C GLU A 249 3.31 6.26 -4.01
N CYS A 250 2.22 6.79 -3.43
CA CYS A 250 0.98 6.04 -3.18
C CYS A 250 0.22 5.67 -4.46
N GLU A 251 0.29 6.47 -5.51
CA GLU A 251 -0.32 6.12 -6.80
C GLU A 251 0.32 4.86 -7.37
N GLN A 252 1.58 4.67 -7.12
CA GLN A 252 2.28 3.46 -7.45
C GLN A 252 1.74 2.25 -6.66
N PHE A 253 1.24 2.40 -5.46
CA PHE A 253 0.65 1.36 -4.63
C PHE A 253 -0.62 0.76 -5.26
N HIS A 254 -1.58 1.59 -5.66
CA HIS A 254 -2.79 1.16 -6.35
C HIS A 254 -2.49 0.45 -7.68
N SER A 255 -1.51 0.96 -8.42
CA SER A 255 -1.04 0.31 -9.63
C SER A 255 -0.62 -1.14 -9.39
N LYS A 256 -0.07 -1.48 -8.26
CA LYS A 256 0.59 -2.77 -7.99
C LYS A 256 -0.29 -3.85 -7.38
N ILE A 257 -1.28 -3.48 -6.58
CA ILE A 257 -2.38 -4.43 -6.28
C ILE A 257 -3.06 -4.82 -7.59
N LYS A 258 -3.30 -3.85 -8.48
CA LYS A 258 -3.87 -4.13 -9.80
C LYS A 258 -2.98 -5.05 -10.62
N THR A 259 -1.71 -4.76 -10.66
CA THR A 259 -0.76 -5.34 -11.61
C THR A 259 0.06 -6.51 -11.04
N ASP A 260 0.62 -6.48 -9.83
CA ASP A 260 1.43 -7.58 -9.28
C ASP A 260 0.58 -8.78 -8.84
N MET A 261 -0.69 -8.54 -8.51
CA MET A 261 -1.61 -9.57 -8.04
C MET A 261 -2.74 -9.85 -9.04
N ASP A 262 -2.67 -9.26 -10.26
CA ASP A 262 -3.68 -9.38 -11.33
C ASP A 262 -5.12 -9.02 -10.87
N LEU A 263 -5.24 -8.13 -9.88
CA LEU A 263 -6.52 -7.70 -9.34
C LEU A 263 -7.16 -6.55 -10.14
N GLU A 264 -6.57 -6.14 -11.25
CA GLU A 264 -7.20 -5.25 -12.23
C GLU A 264 -8.39 -5.93 -12.91
N ARG A 265 -8.29 -7.25 -13.10
CA ARG A 265 -9.35 -8.06 -13.70
C ARG A 265 -10.00 -8.93 -12.62
N LEU A 266 -11.06 -8.40 -12.03
CA LEU A 266 -11.81 -9.13 -11.02
C LEU A 266 -12.56 -10.32 -11.65
N PRO A 267 -12.57 -11.50 -10.98
CA PRO A 267 -12.98 -12.76 -11.59
C PRO A 267 -14.49 -12.94 -11.74
N SER A 268 -15.31 -12.02 -11.23
CA SER A 268 -16.77 -12.20 -11.16
C SER A 268 -17.53 -10.99 -11.69
N GLY A 269 -18.73 -11.23 -12.27
CA GLY A 269 -19.69 -10.18 -12.56
C GLY A 269 -20.49 -9.71 -11.32
N LYS A 270 -20.26 -10.32 -10.13
CA LYS A 270 -20.98 -9.96 -8.90
C LYS A 270 -20.12 -9.06 -8.02
N PHE A 271 -20.65 -7.88 -7.67
CA PHE A 271 -19.96 -6.89 -6.84
C PHE A 271 -19.48 -7.46 -5.50
N THR A 272 -20.33 -8.16 -4.75
CA THR A 272 -19.99 -8.74 -3.44
C THR A 272 -18.87 -9.78 -3.51
N THR A 273 -18.82 -10.58 -4.58
CA THR A 273 -17.74 -11.53 -4.81
C THR A 273 -16.42 -10.81 -5.07
N ASN A 274 -16.45 -9.76 -5.88
CA ASN A 274 -15.28 -8.97 -6.20
C ASN A 274 -14.77 -8.18 -4.98
N ALA A 275 -15.67 -7.67 -4.13
CA ALA A 275 -15.29 -7.03 -2.86
C ALA A 275 -14.53 -8.02 -1.95
N LEU A 276 -15.05 -9.24 -1.77
CA LEU A 276 -14.36 -10.27 -1.00
C LEU A 276 -12.99 -10.64 -1.60
N VAL A 277 -12.89 -10.75 -2.93
CA VAL A 277 -11.61 -11.03 -3.61
C VAL A 277 -10.58 -9.94 -3.32
N LEU A 278 -10.99 -8.68 -3.31
CA LEU A 278 -10.10 -7.56 -3.01
C LEU A 278 -9.68 -7.54 -1.54
N GLU A 279 -10.58 -7.83 -0.60
CA GLU A 279 -10.23 -7.97 0.82
C GLU A 279 -9.21 -9.08 1.05
N LEU A 280 -9.40 -10.24 0.43
CA LEU A 280 -8.42 -11.34 0.49
C LEU A 280 -7.11 -10.98 -0.22
N GLY A 281 -7.19 -10.21 -1.32
CA GLY A 281 -6.04 -9.63 -2.01
C GLY A 281 -5.22 -8.72 -1.10
N LEU A 282 -5.88 -7.93 -0.28
CA LEU A 282 -5.24 -7.06 0.70
C LEU A 282 -4.45 -7.86 1.76
N ILE A 283 -5.06 -8.92 2.29
CA ILE A 283 -4.38 -9.81 3.24
C ILE A 283 -3.14 -10.44 2.59
N ALA A 284 -3.28 -10.97 1.38
CA ALA A 284 -2.18 -11.55 0.63
C ALA A 284 -1.07 -10.52 0.34
N TYR A 285 -1.45 -9.30 -0.03
CA TYR A 285 -0.53 -8.18 -0.23
C TYR A 285 0.29 -7.88 1.04
N ASN A 286 -0.37 -7.72 2.19
CA ASN A 286 0.31 -7.42 3.45
C ASN A 286 1.27 -8.55 3.86
N ILE A 287 0.88 -9.82 3.66
CA ILE A 287 1.77 -10.97 3.92
C ILE A 287 3.01 -10.91 3.01
N LEU A 288 2.83 -10.68 1.71
CA LEU A 288 3.95 -10.54 0.77
C LEU A 288 4.86 -9.37 1.13
N ARG A 289 4.28 -8.27 1.63
CA ARG A 289 5.02 -7.11 2.13
C ARG A 289 5.86 -7.47 3.35
N MET A 290 5.28 -8.14 4.34
CA MET A 290 6.01 -8.62 5.54
C MET A 290 7.19 -9.52 5.14
N ILE A 291 6.99 -10.46 4.22
CA ILE A 291 8.06 -11.32 3.70
C ILE A 291 9.14 -10.47 3.02
N GLY A 292 8.73 -9.50 2.19
CA GLY A 292 9.65 -8.58 1.53
C GLY A 292 10.51 -7.77 2.51
N GLN A 293 9.89 -7.19 3.53
CA GLN A 293 10.55 -6.42 4.58
C GLN A 293 11.50 -7.29 5.42
N GLY A 294 11.03 -8.44 5.88
CA GLY A 294 11.84 -9.37 6.69
C GLY A 294 13.07 -9.94 5.96
N THR A 295 13.17 -9.72 4.63
CA THR A 295 14.33 -10.09 3.83
C THR A 295 15.25 -8.91 3.49
N ILE A 296 14.98 -7.69 3.99
CA ILE A 296 15.85 -6.52 3.83
C ILE A 296 17.09 -6.69 4.72
N GLY A 297 18.24 -6.29 4.21
CA GLY A 297 19.55 -6.44 4.91
C GLY A 297 20.26 -7.76 4.63
N GLY A 298 19.57 -8.79 4.14
CA GLY A 298 20.19 -10.01 3.67
C GLY A 298 20.93 -9.80 2.31
N ARG A 299 22.03 -10.52 2.09
CA ARG A 299 22.79 -10.44 0.83
C ARG A 299 21.95 -10.98 -0.34
N SER A 300 21.45 -10.10 -1.18
CA SER A 300 20.81 -10.51 -2.42
C SER A 300 21.84 -10.91 -3.48
N PRO A 301 21.69 -12.07 -4.13
CA PRO A 301 22.71 -12.62 -5.04
C PRO A 301 23.02 -11.77 -6.27
N ARG A 302 22.15 -10.84 -6.64
CA ARG A 302 22.24 -10.06 -7.88
C ARG A 302 22.21 -8.55 -7.70
N GLN A 303 22.24 -8.04 -6.46
CA GLN A 303 22.11 -6.60 -6.24
C GLN A 303 23.44 -5.91 -5.99
N LYS A 304 23.73 -4.91 -6.84
CA LYS A 304 24.91 -4.03 -6.72
C LYS A 304 24.67 -2.84 -5.76
N ARG A 305 23.45 -2.65 -5.24
CA ARG A 305 23.03 -1.52 -4.38
C ARG A 305 22.28 -2.03 -3.15
N ASN A 306 22.34 -1.29 -2.07
CA ASN A 306 21.48 -1.54 -0.90
C ASN A 306 20.02 -1.45 -1.28
N VAL A 307 19.24 -2.42 -0.82
CA VAL A 307 17.80 -2.51 -1.08
C VAL A 307 17.10 -2.03 0.16
N ASN A 308 16.49 -0.87 0.06
CA ASN A 308 15.63 -0.36 1.13
C ASN A 308 14.26 -1.07 1.12
N ARG A 309 13.96 -1.80 0.04
CA ARG A 309 12.68 -2.45 -0.17
C ARG A 309 12.72 -3.47 -1.31
N ARG A 310 11.94 -4.59 -1.15
CA ARG A 310 11.75 -5.59 -2.21
C ARG A 310 10.43 -5.38 -2.94
N ARG A 311 10.48 -5.55 -4.23
CA ARG A 311 9.30 -5.56 -5.10
C ARG A 311 8.47 -6.80 -4.85
N LEU A 312 7.12 -6.72 -4.84
CA LEU A 312 6.24 -7.89 -4.70
C LEU A 312 6.55 -8.95 -5.72
N HIS A 313 6.68 -8.58 -7.00
CA HIS A 313 7.10 -9.51 -8.04
C HIS A 313 8.41 -10.26 -7.69
N THR A 314 9.39 -9.57 -7.09
CA THR A 314 10.64 -10.21 -6.65
C THR A 314 10.39 -11.20 -5.51
N VAL A 315 9.52 -10.86 -4.55
CA VAL A 315 9.11 -11.75 -3.45
C VAL A 315 8.40 -12.96 -4.02
N ILE A 316 7.40 -12.75 -4.87
CA ILE A 316 6.62 -13.83 -5.50
C ILE A 316 7.55 -14.75 -6.30
N SER A 317 8.29 -14.20 -7.25
CA SER A 317 9.08 -15.01 -8.20
C SER A 317 10.26 -15.72 -7.56
N ASN A 318 10.85 -15.18 -6.49
CA ASN A 318 12.10 -15.72 -5.96
C ASN A 318 11.97 -16.33 -4.57
N LEU A 319 10.96 -15.98 -3.80
CA LEU A 319 10.74 -16.50 -2.45
C LEU A 319 9.50 -17.40 -2.38
N ILE A 320 8.36 -16.99 -3.00
CA ILE A 320 7.14 -17.80 -2.99
C ILE A 320 7.23 -18.94 -4.02
N MET A 321 7.61 -18.61 -5.26
CA MET A 321 7.77 -19.59 -6.35
C MET A 321 9.08 -20.40 -6.25
N MET A 322 9.65 -20.49 -5.05
CA MET A 322 10.82 -21.30 -4.79
C MET A 322 10.46 -22.78 -4.80
N ALA A 323 11.20 -23.58 -5.55
CA ALA A 323 10.95 -25.00 -5.68
C ALA A 323 11.48 -25.83 -4.50
N SER A 324 10.72 -26.81 -4.03
CA SER A 324 11.16 -27.77 -3.02
C SER A 324 10.69 -29.19 -3.29
N HIS A 325 11.40 -30.17 -2.74
CA HIS A 325 10.95 -31.53 -2.62
C HIS A 325 10.21 -31.69 -1.29
N VAL A 326 8.98 -32.19 -1.31
CA VAL A 326 8.16 -32.35 -0.12
C VAL A 326 8.07 -33.83 0.24
N THR A 327 8.51 -34.16 1.45
CA THR A 327 8.42 -35.55 1.99
C THR A 327 7.71 -35.52 3.34
N THR A 328 7.08 -36.64 3.69
CA THR A 328 6.49 -36.81 5.01
C THR A 328 7.29 -37.88 5.77
N HIS A 329 7.85 -37.52 6.92
CA HIS A 329 8.56 -38.43 7.78
C HIS A 329 8.20 -38.16 9.24
N ALA A 330 7.93 -39.22 10.01
CA ALA A 330 7.61 -39.13 11.44
C ALA A 330 6.54 -38.09 11.78
N ARG A 331 5.46 -37.98 10.99
CA ARG A 331 4.37 -37.00 11.09
C ARG A 331 4.80 -35.56 10.84
N GLN A 332 5.99 -35.32 10.28
CA GLN A 332 6.49 -34.00 9.89
C GLN A 332 6.50 -33.91 8.38
N LEU A 333 6.10 -32.72 7.87
CA LEU A 333 6.24 -32.38 6.47
C LEU A 333 7.61 -31.73 6.27
N ILE A 334 8.44 -32.34 5.44
CA ILE A 334 9.80 -31.88 5.18
C ILE A 334 9.85 -31.26 3.80
N MET A 335 10.26 -29.99 3.71
CA MET A 335 10.48 -29.26 2.47
C MET A 335 11.97 -29.16 2.18
N GLY A 336 12.43 -29.95 1.22
CA GLY A 336 13.82 -29.91 0.75
C GLY A 336 14.01 -28.86 -0.33
N LEU A 337 14.73 -27.78 -0.04
CA LEU A 337 15.03 -26.71 -0.98
C LEU A 337 16.39 -26.93 -1.70
N GLY A 338 16.42 -26.66 -3.01
CA GLY A 338 17.63 -26.86 -3.81
C GLY A 338 18.82 -25.97 -3.36
N LYS A 339 19.97 -26.60 -3.10
CA LYS A 339 21.20 -25.88 -2.70
C LYS A 339 21.72 -24.90 -3.74
N SER A 340 21.35 -25.08 -5.02
CA SER A 340 21.72 -24.18 -6.13
C SER A 340 20.87 -22.91 -6.18
N ASN A 341 19.77 -22.82 -5.43
CA ASN A 341 18.94 -21.63 -5.44
C ASN A 341 19.68 -20.44 -4.83
N VAL A 342 19.86 -19.38 -5.63
CA VAL A 342 20.61 -18.18 -5.23
C VAL A 342 19.93 -17.39 -4.10
N TRP A 343 18.63 -17.55 -3.90
CA TRP A 343 17.83 -16.88 -2.84
C TRP A 343 17.76 -17.68 -1.54
N ARG A 344 18.32 -18.88 -1.50
CA ARG A 344 18.24 -19.79 -0.35
C ARG A 344 18.67 -19.15 0.98
N HIS A 345 19.70 -18.31 0.96
CA HIS A 345 20.20 -17.67 2.18
C HIS A 345 19.19 -16.68 2.74
N LEU A 346 18.61 -15.83 1.86
CA LEU A 346 17.56 -14.89 2.27
C LEU A 346 16.30 -15.59 2.79
N PHE A 347 15.92 -16.69 2.14
CA PHE A 347 14.79 -17.50 2.59
C PHE A 347 15.08 -18.13 3.96
N ALA A 348 16.28 -18.66 4.15
CA ALA A 348 16.72 -19.23 5.41
C ALA A 348 16.75 -18.21 6.54
N ASP A 349 17.35 -17.04 6.28
CA ASP A 349 17.45 -15.95 7.25
C ASP A 349 16.03 -15.46 7.66
N TYR A 350 15.11 -15.36 6.69
CA TYR A 350 13.71 -15.02 6.98
C TYR A 350 13.02 -16.08 7.86
N CYS A 351 13.21 -17.37 7.54
CA CYS A 351 12.64 -18.48 8.33
C CYS A 351 13.18 -18.46 9.77
N GLU A 352 14.49 -18.29 9.96
CA GLU A 352 15.10 -18.18 11.29
C GLU A 352 14.51 -17.03 12.11
N ASN A 353 14.42 -15.83 11.51
CA ASN A 353 13.87 -14.66 12.18
C ASN A 353 12.37 -14.79 12.48
N SER A 354 11.61 -15.49 11.62
CA SER A 354 10.16 -15.69 11.80
C SER A 354 9.84 -16.74 12.87
N VAL A 355 10.78 -17.62 13.19
CA VAL A 355 10.61 -18.64 14.26
C VAL A 355 10.99 -18.06 15.62
N ALA A 356 11.90 -17.08 15.66
CA ALA A 356 12.39 -16.45 16.89
C ALA A 356 11.38 -15.46 17.54
N VAL A 357 10.28 -15.14 16.86
CA VAL A 357 9.16 -14.30 17.34
C VAL A 357 7.93 -15.20 17.56
#